data_8ea5ad94d518a542daf3815b7468f290
#
_entry.id   8ea5ad94d518a542daf3815b7468f290
#
_cell.length_a   1.000
_cell.length_b   1.000
_cell.length_c   1.000
_cell.angle_alpha   90.00
_cell.angle_beta   90.00
_cell.angle_gamma   90.00
#
_symmetry.space_group_name_H-M   'P 1'
#
loop_
_entity.id
_entity.type
_entity.pdbx_description
1 polymer ?
#
loop_
_entity_poly.entity_id
_entity_poly.type
_entity_poly.pdbx_seq_one_letter_code
_entity_poly.pdbx_strand_id
1 'polypeptide(L)'
;MSKDYKNTINLPNTPFAMKADLAKREPAMLEAWDKAQRYAQIQQRSAGRAHAFILHDGPPYANGAIHIGHAVNKVLKDVVVKSALLAGYRSPYVPGWDCHGLPIEIAIEKKVGKVGQKVDAAEFRRLCRAYASEQIDLQRQDFKRLGVLADWEHPYRTLDFRYEADMLRALAQIHANGHVLRGFKPVHWCFDCGSALAEAEIEYQDKQSLAVDVAYDAVDAQALAACFGASIGADDIVAVPIWTTTPWTLPASFAVTLGPELDYVLAEGPARGGRRVLLVLAQSLAQAALARYGVTELHVLGHAKGAQLALAAPARAAGERDHSLLRHPFYARSVPLILGDHVSAEDGTGAVHTAPGHGAEDFAVGQQYGIVAATAANELNPVGGNGVYLPGTPLFEGQFIWKANDAIVELLAQRGVLLAQARLNHSYPHCWRHKTPVAFRTTPQWFIGMQAAGLRAAALATIRDDVDWYPAWGEERIAGMVAGRPDWCISRQRTWGVPIALFVDKVSQQPHPRSAELMREVATRVEQAGVDAWYAL
;
A
#
# COMPACT_ATOMS: atom_id res chain seq x y z
N MET A 1 36.97 -66.79 27.70
CA MET A 1 37.79 -65.59 27.44
C MET A 1 37.23 -64.93 26.19
N SER A 2 36.57 -63.75 26.30
CA SER A 2 36.12 -63.01 25.15
C SER A 2 37.36 -62.41 24.45
N LYS A 3 37.58 -62.74 23.17
CA LYS A 3 38.63 -62.11 22.38
C LYS A 3 38.37 -60.61 22.26
N ASP A 4 39.29 -59.79 22.77
CA ASP A 4 39.23 -58.36 22.58
C ASP A 4 39.69 -58.03 21.16
N TYR A 5 38.76 -57.66 20.30
CA TYR A 5 39.01 -57.29 18.90
C TYR A 5 39.35 -55.83 18.71
N LYS A 6 39.51 -55.03 19.80
CA LYS A 6 39.85 -53.60 19.71
C LYS A 6 41.05 -53.25 18.85
N ASN A 7 42.09 -54.11 18.91
CA ASN A 7 43.34 -53.91 18.22
C ASN A 7 43.34 -54.47 16.78
N THR A 8 42.25 -55.09 16.32
CA THR A 8 42.13 -55.61 14.94
C THR A 8 41.30 -54.70 14.04
N ILE A 9 40.80 -53.58 14.54
CA ILE A 9 39.99 -52.63 13.80
C ILE A 9 40.94 -51.70 13.06
N ASN A 10 40.90 -51.70 11.74
CA ASN A 10 41.63 -50.74 10.88
C ASN A 10 40.87 -49.39 10.90
N LEU A 11 41.16 -48.55 11.87
CA LEU A 11 40.70 -47.19 11.92
C LEU A 11 41.62 -46.30 11.09
N PRO A 12 41.09 -45.35 10.28
CA PRO A 12 41.95 -44.43 9.54
C PRO A 12 42.76 -43.56 10.53
N ASN A 13 44.07 -43.59 10.38
CA ASN A 13 44.97 -42.70 11.09
C ASN A 13 45.10 -41.40 10.28
N THR A 14 44.33 -40.41 10.63
CA THR A 14 44.25 -39.13 9.92
C THR A 14 44.35 -37.96 10.89
N PRO A 15 44.99 -36.83 10.52
CA PRO A 15 44.96 -35.61 11.29
C PRO A 15 43.59 -34.93 11.25
N PHE A 16 42.64 -35.46 10.47
CA PHE A 16 41.29 -34.95 10.41
C PHE A 16 40.58 -35.19 11.75
N ALA A 17 40.11 -34.13 12.38
CA ALA A 17 39.43 -34.22 13.67
C ALA A 17 38.12 -34.99 13.56
N MET A 18 37.93 -36.02 14.40
CA MET A 18 36.72 -36.83 14.45
C MET A 18 35.50 -36.04 14.94
N LYS A 19 35.71 -35.00 15.75
CA LYS A 19 34.66 -34.10 16.22
C LYS A 19 34.71 -32.78 15.46
N ALA A 20 33.57 -32.32 14.98
CA ALA A 20 33.50 -31.05 14.27
C ALA A 20 33.84 -29.88 15.19
N ASP A 21 33.32 -29.85 16.44
CA ASP A 21 33.51 -28.83 17.47
C ASP A 21 33.49 -27.38 16.91
N LEU A 22 32.46 -27.10 16.05
CA LEU A 22 32.39 -25.89 15.23
C LEU A 22 32.38 -24.62 16.09
N ALA A 23 31.73 -24.68 17.25
CA ALA A 23 31.66 -23.53 18.16
C ALA A 23 33.05 -22.99 18.58
N LYS A 24 34.08 -23.87 18.65
CA LYS A 24 35.46 -23.51 18.96
C LYS A 24 36.32 -23.30 17.73
N ARG A 25 36.09 -24.10 16.68
CA ARG A 25 36.93 -24.08 15.49
C ARG A 25 36.64 -22.89 14.57
N GLU A 26 35.37 -22.55 14.37
CA GLU A 26 35.00 -21.45 13.49
C GLU A 26 35.58 -20.09 13.91
N PRO A 27 35.54 -19.66 15.18
CA PRO A 27 36.20 -18.40 15.58
C PRO A 27 37.69 -18.36 15.23
N ALA A 28 38.44 -19.45 15.46
CA ALA A 28 39.86 -19.55 15.11
C ALA A 28 40.10 -19.51 13.60
N MET A 29 39.21 -20.13 12.80
CA MET A 29 39.26 -20.06 11.33
C MET A 29 39.01 -18.64 10.83
N LEU A 30 38.03 -17.95 11.38
CA LEU A 30 37.70 -16.57 11.00
C LEU A 30 38.85 -15.63 11.33
N GLU A 31 39.44 -15.77 12.51
CA GLU A 31 40.63 -15.01 12.89
C GLU A 31 41.80 -15.24 11.94
N ALA A 32 42.05 -16.52 11.54
CA ALA A 32 43.10 -16.86 10.57
C ALA A 32 42.79 -16.26 9.19
N TRP A 33 41.54 -16.25 8.74
CA TRP A 33 41.14 -15.63 7.47
C TRP A 33 41.30 -14.11 7.49
N ASP A 34 40.99 -13.47 8.59
CA ASP A 34 41.14 -12.02 8.76
C ASP A 34 42.61 -11.61 8.78
N LYS A 35 43.46 -12.29 9.58
CA LYS A 35 44.93 -12.09 9.60
C LYS A 35 45.56 -12.29 8.23
N ALA A 36 45.09 -13.28 7.47
CA ALA A 36 45.58 -13.56 6.12
C ALA A 36 44.99 -12.64 5.06
N GLN A 37 44.09 -11.72 5.41
CA GLN A 37 43.34 -10.88 4.44
C GLN A 37 42.74 -11.73 3.31
N ARG A 38 42.04 -12.82 3.67
CA ARG A 38 41.62 -13.86 2.76
C ARG A 38 40.74 -13.33 1.62
N TYR A 39 39.80 -12.43 1.90
CA TYR A 39 38.96 -11.83 0.87
C TYR A 39 39.81 -11.05 -0.16
N ALA A 40 40.71 -10.19 0.29
CA ALA A 40 41.59 -9.43 -0.60
C ALA A 40 42.46 -10.33 -1.49
N GLN A 41 43.01 -11.42 -0.93
CA GLN A 41 43.75 -12.41 -1.71
C GLN A 41 42.91 -13.07 -2.79
N ILE A 42 41.64 -13.42 -2.49
CA ILE A 42 40.72 -14.00 -3.46
C ILE A 42 40.43 -13.00 -4.58
N GLN A 43 40.14 -11.74 -4.25
CA GLN A 43 39.88 -10.71 -5.24
C GLN A 43 41.10 -10.46 -6.14
N GLN A 44 42.30 -10.36 -5.57
CA GLN A 44 43.53 -10.19 -6.32
C GLN A 44 43.78 -11.36 -7.31
N ARG A 45 43.60 -12.61 -6.85
CA ARG A 45 43.78 -13.79 -7.71
C ARG A 45 42.73 -13.89 -8.82
N SER A 46 41.55 -13.35 -8.63
CA SER A 46 40.48 -13.39 -9.61
C SER A 46 40.41 -12.16 -10.52
N ALA A 47 41.21 -11.11 -10.26
CA ALA A 47 41.12 -9.82 -10.93
C ALA A 47 41.30 -9.89 -12.47
N GLY A 48 42.18 -10.80 -12.95
CA GLY A 48 42.46 -10.99 -14.39
C GLY A 48 41.47 -11.93 -15.12
N ARG A 49 40.46 -12.43 -14.48
CA ARG A 49 39.47 -13.33 -15.11
C ARG A 49 38.58 -12.58 -16.10
N ALA A 50 38.34 -13.18 -17.27
CA ALA A 50 37.60 -12.57 -18.37
C ALA A 50 36.13 -12.31 -18.05
N HIS A 51 35.52 -13.20 -17.27
CA HIS A 51 34.09 -13.13 -16.94
C HIS A 51 33.88 -12.72 -15.49
N ALA A 52 32.91 -11.83 -15.28
CA ALA A 52 32.49 -11.41 -13.96
C ALA A 52 31.09 -11.93 -13.65
N PHE A 53 30.87 -12.36 -12.40
CA PHE A 53 29.57 -12.64 -11.84
C PHE A 53 29.36 -11.69 -10.65
N ILE A 54 28.43 -10.75 -10.79
CA ILE A 54 28.13 -9.74 -9.77
C ILE A 54 26.81 -10.10 -9.10
N LEU A 55 26.87 -10.50 -7.85
CA LEU A 55 25.67 -10.66 -7.02
C LEU A 55 25.40 -9.35 -6.29
N HIS A 56 24.32 -8.66 -6.70
CA HIS A 56 23.90 -7.47 -6.00
C HIS A 56 23.27 -7.83 -4.64
N ASP A 57 23.73 -7.18 -3.57
CA ASP A 57 23.20 -7.40 -2.24
C ASP A 57 21.85 -6.68 -2.05
N GLY A 58 20.78 -7.41 -1.76
CA GLY A 58 19.58 -6.84 -1.15
C GLY A 58 19.91 -6.50 0.30
N PRO A 59 19.99 -5.19 0.63
CA PRO A 59 20.57 -4.76 1.89
C PRO A 59 19.62 -5.04 3.06
N PRO A 60 20.13 -5.55 4.20
CA PRO A 60 19.35 -5.62 5.42
C PRO A 60 19.07 -4.22 5.96
N TYR A 61 18.03 -4.11 6.75
CA TYR A 61 17.71 -2.87 7.47
C TYR A 61 18.70 -2.64 8.61
N ALA A 62 19.20 -1.40 8.73
CA ALA A 62 20.12 -1.00 9.81
C ALA A 62 19.35 -0.78 11.14
N ASN A 63 18.66 -1.81 11.62
CA ASN A 63 17.80 -1.73 12.80
C ASN A 63 17.67 -3.07 13.52
N GLY A 64 18.25 -3.16 14.72
CA GLY A 64 18.21 -4.34 15.57
C GLY A 64 19.19 -5.44 15.18
N ALA A 65 19.22 -6.51 15.99
CA ALA A 65 20.07 -7.66 15.78
C ALA A 65 19.64 -8.48 14.56
N ILE A 66 20.57 -9.22 13.96
CA ILE A 66 20.23 -10.16 12.90
C ILE A 66 19.38 -11.32 13.45
N HIS A 67 18.58 -11.90 12.60
CA HIS A 67 17.76 -13.09 12.88
C HIS A 67 18.04 -14.19 11.83
N ILE A 68 17.43 -15.37 12.01
CA ILE A 68 17.66 -16.53 11.13
C ILE A 68 17.41 -16.21 9.64
N GLY A 69 16.45 -15.37 9.31
CA GLY A 69 16.20 -14.95 7.93
C GLY A 69 17.38 -14.19 7.32
N HIS A 70 18.03 -13.31 8.08
CA HIS A 70 19.26 -12.64 7.66
C HIS A 70 20.40 -13.65 7.47
N ALA A 71 20.56 -14.61 8.39
CA ALA A 71 21.58 -15.64 8.31
C ALA A 71 21.41 -16.49 7.03
N VAL A 72 20.19 -17.00 6.79
CA VAL A 72 19.87 -17.78 5.58
C VAL A 72 20.19 -16.98 4.31
N ASN A 73 19.74 -15.73 4.23
CA ASN A 73 19.95 -14.87 3.07
C ASN A 73 21.45 -14.66 2.79
N LYS A 74 22.22 -14.28 3.82
CA LYS A 74 23.67 -14.00 3.66
C LYS A 74 24.48 -15.26 3.38
N VAL A 75 24.16 -16.38 4.02
CA VAL A 75 24.83 -17.67 3.76
C VAL A 75 24.58 -18.14 2.33
N LEU A 76 23.32 -18.06 1.83
CA LEU A 76 23.02 -18.42 0.44
C LEU A 76 23.76 -17.53 -0.56
N LYS A 77 23.82 -16.22 -0.33
CA LYS A 77 24.61 -15.30 -1.17
C LYS A 77 26.11 -15.65 -1.17
N ASP A 78 26.67 -15.94 0.00
CA ASP A 78 28.06 -16.35 0.14
C ASP A 78 28.35 -17.66 -0.63
N VAL A 79 27.44 -18.64 -0.57
CA VAL A 79 27.54 -19.88 -1.33
C VAL A 79 27.53 -19.60 -2.84
N VAL A 80 26.62 -18.75 -3.32
CA VAL A 80 26.53 -18.37 -4.74
C VAL A 80 27.81 -17.68 -5.22
N VAL A 81 28.31 -16.69 -4.47
CA VAL A 81 29.53 -15.96 -4.78
C VAL A 81 30.75 -16.89 -4.80
N LYS A 82 30.89 -17.76 -3.79
CA LYS A 82 31.97 -18.74 -3.71
C LYS A 82 31.89 -19.76 -4.84
N SER A 83 30.70 -20.22 -5.20
CA SER A 83 30.49 -21.12 -6.34
C SER A 83 30.91 -20.48 -7.65
N ALA A 84 30.55 -19.23 -7.91
CA ALA A 84 30.98 -18.48 -9.09
C ALA A 84 32.52 -18.32 -9.13
N LEU A 85 33.15 -18.02 -8.00
CA LEU A 85 34.60 -17.94 -7.87
C LEU A 85 35.29 -19.29 -8.22
N LEU A 86 34.74 -20.41 -7.72
CA LEU A 86 35.26 -21.76 -8.03
C LEU A 86 35.02 -22.13 -9.49
N ALA A 87 33.94 -21.66 -10.11
CA ALA A 87 33.65 -21.82 -11.54
C ALA A 87 34.50 -20.93 -12.46
N GLY A 88 35.42 -20.14 -11.91
CA GLY A 88 36.36 -19.33 -12.70
C GLY A 88 35.92 -17.89 -12.95
N TYR A 89 34.82 -17.42 -12.40
CA TYR A 89 34.40 -16.03 -12.52
C TYR A 89 35.14 -15.12 -11.53
N ARG A 90 35.29 -13.85 -11.88
CA ARG A 90 35.56 -12.78 -10.92
C ARG A 90 34.23 -12.46 -10.23
N SER A 91 34.14 -12.66 -8.93
CA SER A 91 32.89 -12.46 -8.19
C SER A 91 33.13 -11.68 -6.89
N PRO A 92 33.25 -10.34 -6.95
CA PRO A 92 33.29 -9.51 -5.76
C PRO A 92 31.92 -9.49 -5.09
N TYR A 93 31.92 -9.41 -3.76
CA TYR A 93 30.71 -9.23 -2.99
C TYR A 93 30.82 -7.98 -2.12
N VAL A 94 30.05 -6.96 -2.48
CA VAL A 94 29.94 -5.70 -1.73
C VAL A 94 28.65 -5.75 -0.93
N PRO A 95 28.71 -5.83 0.42
CA PRO A 95 27.52 -5.83 1.26
C PRO A 95 26.91 -4.42 1.32
N GLY A 96 25.63 -4.34 1.63
CA GLY A 96 24.93 -3.06 1.78
C GLY A 96 24.03 -3.00 3.00
N TRP A 97 23.59 -1.79 3.36
CA TRP A 97 22.60 -1.52 4.39
C TRP A 97 21.57 -0.49 3.94
N ASP A 98 20.29 -0.80 4.20
CA ASP A 98 19.19 0.15 4.12
C ASP A 98 19.06 0.88 5.46
N CYS A 99 19.21 2.21 5.42
CA CYS A 99 19.47 3.02 6.62
C CYS A 99 18.42 4.09 6.90
N HIS A 100 17.33 4.17 6.11
CA HIS A 100 16.33 5.22 6.24
C HIS A 100 14.96 4.68 6.64
N GLY A 101 14.08 5.59 7.06
CA GLY A 101 12.65 5.36 7.19
C GLY A 101 12.17 4.94 8.57
N LEU A 102 10.92 4.52 8.59
CA LEU A 102 10.09 4.36 9.78
C LEU A 102 10.68 3.47 10.91
N PRO A 103 11.32 2.32 10.66
CA PRO A 103 11.81 1.48 11.76
C PRO A 103 12.85 2.16 12.64
N ILE A 104 13.73 2.95 12.03
CA ILE A 104 14.76 3.72 12.73
C ILE A 104 14.12 4.90 13.46
N GLU A 105 13.18 5.61 12.81
CA GLU A 105 12.40 6.68 13.45
C GLU A 105 11.69 6.19 14.71
N ILE A 106 10.98 5.06 14.65
CA ILE A 106 10.29 4.47 15.81
C ILE A 106 11.26 4.14 16.94
N ALA A 107 12.44 3.62 16.62
CA ALA A 107 13.45 3.30 17.63
C ALA A 107 13.95 4.57 18.35
N ILE A 108 14.11 5.66 17.63
CA ILE A 108 14.54 6.94 18.19
C ILE A 108 13.38 7.66 18.89
N GLU A 109 12.17 7.69 18.31
CA GLU A 109 10.99 8.28 18.96
C GLU A 109 10.70 7.67 20.35
N LYS A 110 10.91 6.36 20.51
CA LYS A 110 10.78 5.69 21.81
C LYS A 110 11.77 6.23 22.86
N LYS A 111 12.94 6.71 22.42
CA LYS A 111 13.99 7.23 23.32
C LYS A 111 13.81 8.73 23.62
N VAL A 112 13.48 9.53 22.60
CA VAL A 112 13.51 11.00 22.72
C VAL A 112 12.16 11.68 22.53
N GLY A 113 11.12 10.93 22.11
CA GLY A 113 9.77 11.44 21.82
C GLY A 113 9.62 11.92 20.38
N LYS A 114 8.39 12.40 20.05
CA LYS A 114 8.02 12.78 18.69
C LYS A 114 8.69 14.08 18.25
N VAL A 115 9.07 14.13 16.98
CA VAL A 115 9.60 15.32 16.30
C VAL A 115 8.58 16.47 16.35
N GLY A 116 9.09 17.67 16.58
CA GLY A 116 8.28 18.89 16.70
C GLY A 116 7.56 19.06 18.05
N GLN A 117 7.68 18.08 18.96
CA GLN A 117 7.14 18.16 20.33
C GLN A 117 8.24 18.16 21.40
N LYS A 118 9.20 17.24 21.31
CA LYS A 118 10.28 17.06 22.30
C LYS A 118 11.67 17.21 21.71
N VAL A 119 11.82 17.06 20.42
CA VAL A 119 13.08 17.13 19.68
C VAL A 119 12.85 17.85 18.37
N ASP A 120 13.78 18.70 17.92
CA ASP A 120 13.73 19.30 16.60
C ASP A 120 14.14 18.30 15.50
N ALA A 121 13.79 18.63 14.24
CA ALA A 121 13.96 17.71 13.13
C ALA A 121 15.43 17.44 12.79
N ALA A 122 16.33 18.41 12.96
CA ALA A 122 17.74 18.25 12.63
C ALA A 122 18.43 17.33 13.65
N GLU A 123 18.18 17.56 14.93
CA GLU A 123 18.70 16.69 15.99
C GLU A 123 18.12 15.27 15.86
N PHE A 124 16.84 15.14 15.53
CA PHE A 124 16.22 13.84 15.30
C PHE A 124 16.91 13.06 14.16
N ARG A 125 17.18 13.72 13.01
CA ARG A 125 17.92 13.10 11.90
C ARG A 125 19.33 12.71 12.32
N ARG A 126 20.01 13.55 13.08
CA ARG A 126 21.34 13.24 13.64
C ARG A 126 21.32 11.98 14.50
N LEU A 127 20.32 11.84 15.38
CA LEU A 127 20.14 10.67 16.24
C LEU A 127 19.81 9.41 15.43
N CYS A 128 18.97 9.52 14.39
CA CYS A 128 18.65 8.41 13.49
C CYS A 128 19.91 7.92 12.75
N ARG A 129 20.74 8.83 12.23
CA ARG A 129 22.00 8.51 11.56
C ARG A 129 23.00 7.81 12.50
N ALA A 130 23.15 8.31 13.71
CA ALA A 130 24.01 7.71 14.72
C ALA A 130 23.56 6.28 15.08
N TYR A 131 22.26 6.11 15.31
CA TYR A 131 21.68 4.81 15.61
C TYR A 131 21.87 3.81 14.46
N ALA A 132 21.55 4.21 13.22
CA ALA A 132 21.74 3.33 12.06
C ALA A 132 23.21 2.90 11.90
N SER A 133 24.16 3.81 12.12
CA SER A 133 25.59 3.50 12.05
C SER A 133 26.02 2.49 13.12
N GLU A 134 25.52 2.62 14.34
CA GLU A 134 25.75 1.64 15.42
C GLU A 134 25.19 0.25 15.04
N GLN A 135 23.96 0.20 14.50
CA GLN A 135 23.34 -1.06 14.10
C GLN A 135 24.10 -1.74 12.93
N ILE A 136 24.63 -0.97 11.98
CA ILE A 136 25.50 -1.49 10.91
C ILE A 136 26.71 -2.19 11.48
N ASP A 137 27.39 -1.58 12.46
CA ASP A 137 28.60 -2.16 13.04
C ASP A 137 28.30 -3.45 13.81
N LEU A 138 27.20 -3.51 14.56
CA LEU A 138 26.75 -4.73 15.23
C LEU A 138 26.41 -5.85 14.24
N GLN A 139 25.60 -5.56 13.23
CA GLN A 139 25.21 -6.53 12.21
C GLN A 139 26.41 -6.99 11.38
N ARG A 140 27.38 -6.12 11.07
CA ARG A 140 28.63 -6.47 10.38
C ARG A 140 29.41 -7.53 11.14
N GLN A 141 29.54 -7.37 12.47
CA GLN A 141 30.20 -8.36 13.32
C GLN A 141 29.50 -9.70 13.27
N ASP A 142 28.18 -9.73 13.34
CA ASP A 142 27.38 -10.94 13.28
C ASP A 142 27.51 -11.64 11.91
N PHE A 143 27.46 -10.89 10.80
CA PHE A 143 27.65 -11.45 9.46
C PHE A 143 29.08 -11.97 9.24
N LYS A 144 30.08 -11.29 9.74
CA LYS A 144 31.48 -11.81 9.75
C LYS A 144 31.56 -13.11 10.55
N ARG A 145 30.84 -13.21 11.69
CA ARG A 145 30.78 -14.45 12.50
C ARG A 145 30.16 -15.63 11.75
N LEU A 146 29.24 -15.40 10.80
CA LEU A 146 28.68 -16.44 9.93
C LEU A 146 29.69 -16.96 8.87
N GLY A 147 30.87 -16.38 8.75
CA GLY A 147 31.90 -16.77 7.77
C GLY A 147 31.67 -16.23 6.35
N VAL A 148 30.81 -15.23 6.20
CA VAL A 148 30.56 -14.57 4.92
C VAL A 148 31.77 -13.76 4.49
N LEU A 149 32.32 -14.05 3.30
CA LEU A 149 33.47 -13.33 2.73
C LEU A 149 32.97 -12.21 1.80
N ALA A 150 33.20 -10.96 2.21
CA ALA A 150 32.74 -9.78 1.51
C ALA A 150 33.68 -8.58 1.75
N ASP A 151 33.52 -7.50 1.01
CA ASP A 151 34.19 -6.23 1.26
C ASP A 151 33.50 -5.50 2.42
N TRP A 152 33.82 -5.93 3.64
CA TRP A 152 33.23 -5.37 4.85
C TRP A 152 33.75 -3.97 5.19
N GLU A 153 34.83 -3.54 4.61
CA GLU A 153 35.44 -2.24 4.86
C GLU A 153 34.84 -1.14 3.96
N HIS A 154 34.33 -1.52 2.77
CA HIS A 154 33.74 -0.60 1.81
C HIS A 154 32.30 -1.03 1.42
N PRO A 155 31.40 -1.19 2.39
CA PRO A 155 30.00 -1.49 2.09
C PRO A 155 29.34 -0.28 1.43
N TYR A 156 28.21 -0.48 0.72
CA TYR A 156 27.36 0.64 0.41
C TYR A 156 26.33 0.84 1.54
N ARG A 157 26.11 2.10 1.93
CA ARG A 157 25.15 2.46 2.96
C ARG A 157 24.26 3.57 2.42
N THR A 158 22.95 3.37 2.45
CA THR A 158 22.02 4.36 1.88
C THR A 158 22.03 5.71 2.61
N LEU A 159 22.60 5.77 3.83
CA LEU A 159 22.83 6.99 4.61
C LEU A 159 24.12 7.75 4.25
N ASP A 160 25.00 7.22 3.40
CA ASP A 160 26.20 7.95 2.98
C ASP A 160 25.81 9.15 2.12
N PHE A 161 26.41 10.31 2.38
CA PHE A 161 26.05 11.56 1.69
C PHE A 161 26.10 11.44 0.18
N ARG A 162 27.09 10.73 -0.35
CA ARG A 162 27.19 10.45 -1.77
C ARG A 162 26.01 9.59 -2.24
N TYR A 163 25.61 8.58 -1.48
CA TYR A 163 24.48 7.72 -1.84
C TYR A 163 23.16 8.50 -1.81
N GLU A 164 22.95 9.33 -0.77
CA GLU A 164 21.80 10.26 -0.70
C GLU A 164 21.75 11.20 -1.90
N ALA A 165 22.90 11.75 -2.31
CA ALA A 165 23.01 12.59 -3.50
C ALA A 165 22.72 11.82 -4.80
N ASP A 166 23.20 10.59 -4.93
CA ASP A 166 22.96 9.76 -6.11
C ASP A 166 21.48 9.35 -6.23
N MET A 167 20.77 9.16 -5.13
CA MET A 167 19.31 8.99 -5.14
C MET A 167 18.60 10.23 -5.72
N LEU A 168 19.03 11.44 -5.36
CA LEU A 168 18.47 12.68 -5.93
C LEU A 168 18.79 12.83 -7.42
N ARG A 169 20.01 12.46 -7.86
CA ARG A 169 20.40 12.43 -9.27
C ARG A 169 19.55 11.45 -10.08
N ALA A 170 19.32 10.25 -9.52
CA ALA A 170 18.45 9.26 -10.13
C ALA A 170 17.00 9.78 -10.26
N LEU A 171 16.46 10.38 -9.20
CA LEU A 171 15.12 10.97 -9.23
C LEU A 171 15.03 12.11 -10.27
N ALA A 172 16.06 12.94 -10.37
CA ALA A 172 16.15 13.99 -11.39
C ALA A 172 16.11 13.42 -12.82
N GLN A 173 16.76 12.28 -13.06
CA GLN A 173 16.72 11.60 -14.36
C GLN A 173 15.34 10.99 -14.64
N ILE A 174 14.74 10.33 -13.66
CA ILE A 174 13.38 9.75 -13.75
C ILE A 174 12.36 10.86 -14.04
N HIS A 175 12.51 12.03 -13.39
CA HIS A 175 11.67 13.20 -13.65
C HIS A 175 11.87 13.75 -15.06
N ALA A 176 13.11 13.90 -15.51
CA ALA A 176 13.43 14.38 -16.86
C ALA A 176 12.86 13.46 -17.95
N ASN A 177 12.77 12.17 -17.68
CA ASN A 177 12.17 11.16 -18.58
C ASN A 177 10.62 11.15 -18.52
N GLY A 178 9.98 12.03 -17.72
CA GLY A 178 8.52 12.17 -17.67
C GLY A 178 7.80 11.12 -16.83
N HIS A 179 8.49 10.37 -16.00
CA HIS A 179 7.86 9.32 -15.17
C HIS A 179 7.37 9.83 -13.81
N VAL A 180 7.84 10.98 -13.31
CA VAL A 180 7.41 11.52 -12.02
C VAL A 180 6.11 12.31 -12.21
N LEU A 181 5.06 11.84 -11.54
CA LEU A 181 3.72 12.41 -11.61
C LEU A 181 3.30 12.92 -10.23
N ARG A 182 2.63 14.06 -10.19
CA ARG A 182 1.88 14.47 -9.01
C ARG A 182 0.44 13.97 -9.15
N GLY A 183 -0.05 13.27 -8.15
CA GLY A 183 -1.41 12.75 -8.14
C GLY A 183 -2.16 13.11 -6.87
N PHE A 184 -3.46 13.33 -7.00
CA PHE A 184 -4.40 13.39 -5.90
C PHE A 184 -5.27 12.15 -6.02
N LYS A 185 -4.84 11.07 -5.37
CA LYS A 185 -5.44 9.73 -5.49
C LYS A 185 -5.58 9.10 -4.10
N PRO A 186 -6.52 8.17 -3.91
CA PRO A 186 -6.55 7.33 -2.71
C PRO A 186 -5.27 6.51 -2.59
N VAL A 187 -4.65 6.58 -1.43
CA VAL A 187 -3.48 5.76 -1.07
C VAL A 187 -3.75 5.10 0.28
N HIS A 188 -3.13 3.95 0.52
CA HIS A 188 -3.12 3.37 1.84
C HIS A 188 -2.47 4.34 2.82
N TRP A 189 -3.15 4.61 3.92
CA TRP A 189 -2.70 5.52 4.95
C TRP A 189 -2.73 4.87 6.33
N CYS A 190 -1.62 4.90 7.02
CA CYS A 190 -1.53 4.47 8.40
C CYS A 190 -1.59 5.69 9.33
N PHE A 191 -2.58 5.73 10.21
CA PHE A 191 -2.78 6.83 11.15
C PHE A 191 -1.72 6.90 12.23
N ASP A 192 -1.16 5.75 12.64
CA ASP A 192 -0.07 5.69 13.60
C ASP A 192 1.25 6.17 13.00
N CYS A 193 1.49 5.84 11.73
CA CYS A 193 2.62 6.40 10.98
C CYS A 193 2.43 7.89 10.65
N GLY A 194 1.19 8.37 10.50
CA GLY A 194 0.87 9.66 9.90
C GLY A 194 1.36 9.78 8.45
N SER A 195 1.34 8.68 7.67
CA SER A 195 1.97 8.61 6.35
C SER A 195 1.28 7.66 5.39
N ALA A 196 1.44 7.95 4.10
CA ALA A 196 1.12 7.03 3.02
C ALA A 196 2.01 5.78 3.08
N LEU A 197 1.46 4.66 2.62
CA LEU A 197 2.14 3.38 2.48
C LEU A 197 2.08 2.90 1.04
N ALA A 198 3.13 2.23 0.57
CA ALA A 198 3.08 1.47 -0.67
C ALA A 198 2.39 0.12 -0.43
N GLU A 199 1.92 -0.53 -1.50
CA GLU A 199 1.28 -1.84 -1.41
C GLU A 199 2.16 -2.90 -0.73
N ALA A 200 3.47 -2.89 -0.98
CA ALA A 200 4.42 -3.79 -0.33
C ALA A 200 4.59 -3.56 1.19
N GLU A 201 4.03 -2.48 1.72
CA GLU A 201 4.03 -2.14 3.15
C GLU A 201 2.69 -2.49 3.83
N ILE A 202 1.82 -3.21 3.13
CA ILE A 202 0.52 -3.69 3.61
C ILE A 202 0.60 -5.19 3.88
N GLU A 203 0.06 -5.59 5.02
CA GLU A 203 -0.19 -6.98 5.38
C GLU A 203 -1.68 -7.19 5.60
N TYR A 204 -2.21 -8.33 5.19
CA TYR A 204 -3.60 -8.65 5.42
C TYR A 204 -3.74 -9.49 6.69
N GLN A 205 -4.65 -9.08 7.57
CA GLN A 205 -4.96 -9.78 8.82
C GLN A 205 -6.48 -9.86 8.98
N ASP A 206 -6.95 -10.88 9.68
CA ASP A 206 -8.37 -11.01 10.01
C ASP A 206 -8.80 -9.89 10.96
N LYS A 207 -9.88 -9.23 10.59
CA LYS A 207 -10.49 -8.14 11.37
C LYS A 207 -11.98 -8.33 11.45
N GLN A 208 -12.53 -8.12 12.64
CA GLN A 208 -13.97 -7.99 12.81
C GLN A 208 -14.39 -6.55 12.51
N SER A 209 -15.21 -6.38 11.47
CA SER A 209 -15.79 -5.09 11.08
C SER A 209 -17.30 -5.09 11.28
N LEU A 210 -17.85 -3.89 11.46
CA LEU A 210 -19.29 -3.67 11.46
C LEU A 210 -19.76 -3.51 10.02
N ALA A 211 -20.57 -4.43 9.53
CA ALA A 211 -21.23 -4.36 8.24
C ALA A 211 -22.63 -3.79 8.41
N VAL A 212 -23.04 -2.91 7.51
CA VAL A 212 -24.36 -2.27 7.52
C VAL A 212 -24.99 -2.28 6.13
N ASP A 213 -26.29 -2.50 6.08
CA ASP A 213 -27.16 -2.28 4.91
C ASP A 213 -27.91 -0.96 5.11
N VAL A 214 -27.74 0.00 4.19
CA VAL A 214 -28.26 1.37 4.32
C VAL A 214 -29.10 1.73 3.10
N ALA A 215 -30.34 2.16 3.33
CA ALA A 215 -31.24 2.60 2.27
C ALA A 215 -30.93 4.05 1.83
N TYR A 216 -30.77 4.24 0.53
CA TYR A 216 -30.75 5.54 -0.13
C TYR A 216 -32.08 5.77 -0.83
N ASP A 217 -32.93 6.63 -0.29
CA ASP A 217 -34.27 6.89 -0.83
C ASP A 217 -34.21 7.66 -2.14
N ALA A 218 -34.97 7.24 -3.13
CA ALA A 218 -35.13 7.99 -4.39
C ALA A 218 -35.69 9.39 -4.14
N VAL A 219 -35.16 10.38 -4.85
CA VAL A 219 -35.73 11.74 -4.85
C VAL A 219 -37.10 11.72 -5.51
N ASP A 220 -37.21 10.99 -6.64
CA ASP A 220 -38.47 10.73 -7.35
C ASP A 220 -38.72 9.21 -7.41
N ALA A 221 -39.55 8.73 -6.45
CA ALA A 221 -39.90 7.33 -6.30
C ALA A 221 -40.71 6.81 -7.53
N GLN A 222 -41.57 7.65 -8.08
CA GLN A 222 -42.44 7.29 -9.23
C GLN A 222 -41.59 7.10 -10.49
N ALA A 223 -40.66 8.03 -10.75
CA ALA A 223 -39.78 7.96 -11.90
C ALA A 223 -38.86 6.73 -11.85
N LEU A 224 -38.29 6.41 -10.66
CA LEU A 224 -37.44 5.22 -10.51
C LEU A 224 -38.25 3.93 -10.65
N ALA A 225 -39.45 3.83 -10.06
CA ALA A 225 -40.33 2.67 -10.22
C ALA A 225 -40.78 2.44 -11.68
N ALA A 226 -41.00 3.51 -12.42
CA ALA A 226 -41.36 3.44 -13.84
C ALA A 226 -40.26 2.77 -14.71
N CYS A 227 -38.98 2.87 -14.33
CA CYS A 227 -37.89 2.15 -15.00
C CYS A 227 -38.03 0.62 -14.92
N PHE A 228 -38.76 0.14 -13.91
CA PHE A 228 -39.10 -1.28 -13.75
C PHE A 228 -40.45 -1.66 -14.36
N GLY A 229 -41.14 -0.71 -15.02
CA GLY A 229 -42.49 -0.90 -15.50
C GLY A 229 -43.55 -0.96 -14.39
N ALA A 230 -43.22 -0.54 -13.17
CA ALA A 230 -44.09 -0.61 -12.02
C ALA A 230 -44.83 0.73 -11.76
N SER A 231 -46.11 0.63 -11.40
CA SER A 231 -46.91 1.75 -10.90
C SER A 231 -47.03 1.61 -9.38
N ILE A 232 -46.74 2.67 -8.63
CA ILE A 232 -46.68 2.68 -7.17
C ILE A 232 -47.61 3.77 -6.58
N GLY A 233 -47.94 3.63 -5.30
CA GLY A 233 -48.73 4.64 -4.57
C GLY A 233 -47.96 5.96 -4.38
N ALA A 234 -48.67 7.05 -4.18
CA ALA A 234 -48.06 8.37 -3.98
C ALA A 234 -47.19 8.45 -2.70
N ASP A 235 -47.52 7.64 -1.69
CA ASP A 235 -46.80 7.59 -0.41
C ASP A 235 -45.76 6.48 -0.34
N ASP A 236 -45.64 5.66 -1.40
CA ASP A 236 -44.65 4.60 -1.43
C ASP A 236 -43.22 5.17 -1.49
N ILE A 237 -42.30 4.47 -0.83
CA ILE A 237 -40.87 4.80 -0.83
C ILE A 237 -40.16 3.83 -1.78
N VAL A 238 -39.33 4.34 -2.68
CA VAL A 238 -38.36 3.52 -3.42
C VAL A 238 -36.98 3.85 -2.93
N ALA A 239 -36.19 2.83 -2.59
CA ALA A 239 -34.85 3.01 -2.11
C ALA A 239 -33.86 2.02 -2.75
N VAL A 240 -32.61 2.43 -2.84
CA VAL A 240 -31.48 1.60 -3.26
C VAL A 240 -30.65 1.26 -2.02
N PRO A 241 -30.70 0.03 -1.51
CA PRO A 241 -29.86 -0.37 -0.39
C PRO A 241 -28.42 -0.57 -0.84
N ILE A 242 -27.48 -0.08 -0.05
CA ILE A 242 -26.04 -0.39 -0.19
C ILE A 242 -25.58 -1.21 1.01
N TRP A 243 -24.53 -1.99 0.82
CA TRP A 243 -23.88 -2.72 1.88
C TRP A 243 -22.42 -2.26 2.02
N THR A 244 -21.96 -2.03 3.25
CA THR A 244 -20.59 -1.60 3.51
C THR A 244 -20.06 -2.13 4.84
N THR A 245 -18.77 -2.47 4.89
CA THR A 245 -18.03 -2.80 6.12
C THR A 245 -17.29 -1.59 6.71
N THR A 246 -17.41 -0.44 6.07
CA THR A 246 -16.73 0.82 6.46
C THR A 246 -17.73 1.98 6.60
N PRO A 247 -18.66 1.94 7.59
CA PRO A 247 -19.66 3.01 7.76
C PRO A 247 -19.06 4.41 7.83
N TRP A 248 -17.84 4.53 8.33
CA TRP A 248 -17.12 5.79 8.45
C TRP A 248 -16.84 6.48 7.09
N THR A 249 -17.02 5.80 5.95
CA THR A 249 -16.89 6.43 4.62
C THR A 249 -18.18 7.09 4.14
N LEU A 250 -19.32 6.82 4.76
CA LEU A 250 -20.62 7.39 4.38
C LEU A 250 -20.66 8.92 4.37
N PRO A 251 -20.00 9.67 5.28
CA PRO A 251 -19.92 11.12 5.18
C PRO A 251 -19.33 11.63 3.85
N ALA A 252 -18.47 10.84 3.21
CA ALA A 252 -17.86 11.13 1.91
C ALA A 252 -18.54 10.40 0.74
N SER A 253 -19.77 9.92 0.90
CA SER A 253 -20.56 9.29 -0.16
C SER A 253 -21.13 10.33 -1.12
N PHE A 254 -20.74 10.27 -2.40
CA PHE A 254 -21.14 11.23 -3.45
C PHE A 254 -21.92 10.60 -4.60
N ALA A 255 -22.04 9.28 -4.63
CA ALA A 255 -22.87 8.55 -5.57
C ALA A 255 -23.23 7.16 -5.03
N VAL A 256 -24.15 6.49 -5.71
CA VAL A 256 -24.37 5.04 -5.59
C VAL A 256 -24.12 4.44 -6.94
N THR A 257 -23.24 3.43 -7.01
CA THR A 257 -22.82 2.77 -8.24
C THR A 257 -23.56 1.44 -8.42
N LEU A 258 -24.08 1.21 -9.62
CA LEU A 258 -24.71 -0.04 -10.07
C LEU A 258 -23.84 -0.72 -11.14
N GLY A 259 -23.92 -2.05 -11.25
CA GLY A 259 -23.31 -2.81 -12.34
C GLY A 259 -24.15 -2.65 -13.62
N PRO A 260 -23.56 -2.19 -14.75
CA PRO A 260 -24.33 -1.92 -15.99
C PRO A 260 -25.04 -3.16 -16.52
N GLU A 261 -24.39 -4.32 -16.46
CA GLU A 261 -24.89 -5.59 -17.00
C GLU A 261 -25.69 -6.43 -15.99
N LEU A 262 -25.73 -5.99 -14.72
CA LEU A 262 -26.48 -6.72 -13.68
C LEU A 262 -27.98 -6.54 -13.89
N ASP A 263 -28.73 -7.62 -13.63
CA ASP A 263 -30.19 -7.60 -13.55
C ASP A 263 -30.62 -7.16 -12.14
N TYR A 264 -31.47 -6.17 -12.06
CA TYR A 264 -32.05 -5.64 -10.83
C TYR A 264 -33.56 -5.91 -10.77
N VAL A 265 -34.06 -6.08 -9.57
CA VAL A 265 -35.49 -6.21 -9.27
C VAL A 265 -35.93 -5.04 -8.38
N LEU A 266 -37.16 -4.61 -8.60
CA LEU A 266 -37.88 -3.78 -7.63
C LEU A 266 -38.71 -4.71 -6.76
N ALA A 267 -38.32 -4.88 -5.50
CA ALA A 267 -38.93 -5.82 -4.58
C ALA A 267 -39.49 -5.14 -3.33
N GLU A 268 -40.52 -5.73 -2.76
CA GLU A 268 -41.11 -5.24 -1.52
C GLU A 268 -40.19 -5.48 -0.33
N GLY A 269 -39.87 -4.41 0.40
CA GLY A 269 -39.03 -4.40 1.60
C GLY A 269 -39.83 -4.20 2.89
N PRO A 270 -39.14 -4.08 4.05
CA PRO A 270 -39.79 -3.82 5.32
C PRO A 270 -40.45 -2.42 5.31
N ALA A 271 -41.70 -2.33 5.78
CA ALA A 271 -42.39 -1.08 5.88
C ALA A 271 -41.68 -0.10 6.83
N ARG A 272 -41.70 1.20 6.49
CA ARG A 272 -41.06 2.25 7.26
C ARG A 272 -42.07 3.37 7.62
N GLY A 273 -42.31 3.54 8.89
CA GLY A 273 -43.30 4.54 9.37
C GLY A 273 -44.71 4.31 8.83
N GLY A 274 -45.12 3.06 8.65
CA GLY A 274 -46.43 2.69 8.09
C GLY A 274 -46.51 2.83 6.56
N ARG A 275 -45.45 3.25 5.87
CA ARG A 275 -45.38 3.39 4.42
C ARG A 275 -44.76 2.13 3.80
N ARG A 276 -45.26 1.75 2.63
CA ARG A 276 -44.70 0.69 1.81
C ARG A 276 -43.33 1.11 1.27
N VAL A 277 -42.34 0.20 1.37
CA VAL A 277 -41.00 0.43 0.88
C VAL A 277 -40.67 -0.59 -0.22
N LEU A 278 -40.18 -0.10 -1.32
CA LEU A 278 -39.72 -0.89 -2.45
C LEU A 278 -38.21 -0.73 -2.59
N LEU A 279 -37.50 -1.84 -2.71
CA LEU A 279 -36.04 -1.88 -2.74
C LEU A 279 -35.53 -2.30 -4.11
N VAL A 280 -34.56 -1.57 -4.64
CA VAL A 280 -33.82 -1.93 -5.85
C VAL A 280 -32.65 -2.81 -5.44
N LEU A 281 -32.67 -4.06 -5.83
CA LEU A 281 -31.67 -5.09 -5.45
C LEU A 281 -31.20 -5.85 -6.68
N ALA A 282 -29.93 -6.25 -6.73
CA ALA A 282 -29.50 -7.21 -7.75
C ALA A 282 -30.32 -8.50 -7.61
N GLN A 283 -30.84 -9.01 -8.74
CA GLN A 283 -31.78 -10.14 -8.75
C GLN A 283 -31.23 -11.36 -8.02
N SER A 284 -29.96 -11.69 -8.22
CA SER A 284 -29.31 -12.83 -7.59
C SER A 284 -29.14 -12.68 -6.07
N LEU A 285 -29.09 -11.44 -5.54
CA LEU A 285 -28.90 -11.13 -4.13
C LEU A 285 -30.18 -10.77 -3.40
N ALA A 286 -31.28 -10.53 -4.11
CA ALA A 286 -32.53 -9.98 -3.55
C ALA A 286 -33.10 -10.82 -2.41
N GLN A 287 -33.20 -12.14 -2.56
CA GLN A 287 -33.72 -13.03 -1.52
C GLN A 287 -32.86 -13.00 -0.24
N ALA A 288 -31.52 -13.04 -0.40
CA ALA A 288 -30.60 -13.02 0.73
C ALA A 288 -30.60 -11.65 1.43
N ALA A 289 -30.68 -10.56 0.68
CA ALA A 289 -30.77 -9.20 1.25
C ALA A 289 -32.07 -9.01 2.03
N LEU A 290 -33.21 -9.39 1.46
CA LEU A 290 -34.52 -9.28 2.11
C LEU A 290 -34.60 -10.14 3.39
N ALA A 291 -34.01 -11.34 3.36
CA ALA A 291 -33.94 -12.19 4.57
C ALA A 291 -33.16 -11.50 5.70
N ARG A 292 -32.06 -10.76 5.39
CA ARG A 292 -31.34 -9.95 6.39
C ARG A 292 -32.22 -8.82 6.97
N TYR A 293 -33.20 -8.33 6.21
CA TYR A 293 -34.13 -7.28 6.61
C TYR A 293 -35.39 -7.81 7.30
N GLY A 294 -35.46 -9.14 7.52
CA GLY A 294 -36.61 -9.78 8.18
C GLY A 294 -37.80 -10.04 7.24
N VAL A 295 -37.61 -9.94 5.91
CA VAL A 295 -38.63 -10.24 4.91
C VAL A 295 -38.38 -11.64 4.34
N THR A 296 -39.33 -12.54 4.49
CA THR A 296 -39.20 -13.95 4.11
C THR A 296 -39.63 -14.25 2.68
N GLU A 297 -40.58 -13.49 2.15
CA GLU A 297 -41.16 -13.67 0.82
C GLU A 297 -40.66 -12.61 -0.14
N LEU A 298 -40.19 -13.01 -1.30
CA LEU A 298 -39.72 -12.11 -2.36
C LEU A 298 -40.91 -11.75 -3.28
N HIS A 299 -41.44 -10.55 -3.10
CA HIS A 299 -42.44 -9.96 -3.99
C HIS A 299 -41.77 -9.00 -4.96
N VAL A 300 -41.63 -9.40 -6.23
CA VAL A 300 -41.01 -8.60 -7.29
C VAL A 300 -42.10 -7.87 -8.11
N LEU A 301 -41.95 -6.55 -8.24
CA LEU A 301 -42.85 -5.69 -9.01
C LEU A 301 -42.36 -5.47 -10.45
N GLY A 302 -41.06 -5.60 -10.71
CA GLY A 302 -40.49 -5.39 -12.02
C GLY A 302 -39.00 -5.68 -12.09
N HIS A 303 -38.47 -5.70 -13.29
CA HIS A 303 -37.07 -5.98 -13.61
C HIS A 303 -36.48 -4.87 -14.47
N ALA A 304 -35.18 -4.56 -14.31
CA ALA A 304 -34.46 -3.63 -15.16
C ALA A 304 -32.95 -3.98 -15.16
N LYS A 305 -32.24 -3.63 -16.21
CA LYS A 305 -30.77 -3.65 -16.24
C LYS A 305 -30.22 -2.42 -15.52
N GLY A 306 -29.05 -2.55 -14.88
CA GLY A 306 -28.39 -1.42 -14.24
C GLY A 306 -28.20 -0.22 -15.16
N ALA A 307 -27.87 -0.47 -16.44
CA ALA A 307 -27.75 0.56 -17.46
C ALA A 307 -29.04 1.37 -17.70
N GLN A 308 -30.21 0.87 -17.33
CA GLN A 308 -31.50 1.55 -17.46
C GLN A 308 -31.84 2.42 -16.24
N LEU A 309 -31.18 2.18 -15.10
CA LEU A 309 -31.48 2.81 -13.81
C LEU A 309 -30.58 4.00 -13.50
N ALA A 310 -29.40 4.05 -14.10
CA ALA A 310 -28.35 5.00 -13.75
C ALA A 310 -28.02 5.95 -14.91
N LEU A 311 -27.39 7.07 -14.59
CA LEU A 311 -26.90 8.01 -15.60
C LEU A 311 -25.75 7.40 -16.41
N ALA A 312 -25.82 7.49 -17.74
CA ALA A 312 -24.66 7.23 -18.58
C ALA A 312 -23.64 8.40 -18.47
N ALA A 313 -22.33 8.10 -18.41
CA ALA A 313 -21.31 9.16 -18.40
C ALA A 313 -21.28 9.93 -19.72
N PRO A 314 -20.95 11.21 -19.73
CA PRO A 314 -20.97 12.27 -18.72
C PRO A 314 -22.12 13.29 -18.97
N ALA A 315 -23.35 12.93 -18.85
CA ALA A 315 -24.47 13.81 -19.14
C ALA A 315 -25.07 14.40 -17.84
N ARG A 316 -24.50 15.46 -17.30
CA ARG A 316 -25.29 16.48 -16.59
C ARG A 316 -25.72 17.55 -17.60
N ALA A 317 -26.66 17.23 -18.48
CA ALA A 317 -27.47 18.25 -19.11
C ALA A 317 -28.55 18.68 -18.14
N ALA A 318 -28.61 19.97 -17.83
CA ALA A 318 -29.68 20.57 -17.02
C ALA A 318 -31.04 20.18 -17.65
N GLY A 319 -31.83 19.36 -16.93
CA GLY A 319 -33.19 19.00 -17.34
C GLY A 319 -33.49 17.52 -17.53
N GLU A 320 -32.52 16.59 -17.32
CA GLU A 320 -32.81 15.15 -17.35
C GLU A 320 -33.40 14.64 -16.04
N ARG A 321 -34.31 13.67 -16.21
CA ARG A 321 -35.24 13.16 -15.21
C ARG A 321 -34.57 12.73 -13.90
N ASP A 322 -35.21 13.09 -12.77
CA ASP A 322 -34.72 12.84 -11.39
C ASP A 322 -34.72 11.38 -10.94
N HIS A 323 -35.08 10.40 -11.81
CA HIS A 323 -35.11 8.98 -11.42
C HIS A 323 -33.76 8.44 -10.93
N SER A 324 -32.67 9.04 -11.34
CA SER A 324 -31.31 8.64 -10.97
C SER A 324 -30.74 9.38 -9.76
N LEU A 325 -31.55 10.19 -9.06
CA LEU A 325 -31.14 10.90 -7.85
C LEU A 325 -31.65 10.22 -6.59
N LEU A 326 -30.74 10.01 -5.64
CA LEU A 326 -31.02 9.44 -4.33
C LEU A 326 -30.74 10.48 -3.23
N ARG A 327 -31.45 10.40 -2.13
CA ARG A 327 -31.19 11.19 -0.92
C ARG A 327 -30.04 10.56 -0.14
N HIS A 328 -29.05 11.37 0.22
CA HIS A 328 -28.03 10.90 1.14
C HIS A 328 -28.67 10.53 2.50
N PRO A 329 -28.25 9.41 3.17
CA PRO A 329 -28.98 8.86 4.32
C PRO A 329 -29.07 9.81 5.54
N PHE A 330 -28.17 10.79 5.67
CA PHE A 330 -28.19 11.74 6.79
C PHE A 330 -27.80 13.18 6.44
N TYR A 331 -27.24 13.47 5.26
CA TYR A 331 -26.96 14.83 4.82
C TYR A 331 -28.05 15.37 3.89
N ALA A 332 -28.25 16.68 3.91
CA ALA A 332 -29.22 17.37 3.06
C ALA A 332 -28.66 17.55 1.63
N ARG A 333 -28.24 16.45 0.99
CA ARG A 333 -27.80 16.44 -0.40
C ARG A 333 -28.36 15.24 -1.14
N SER A 334 -28.47 15.34 -2.47
CA SER A 334 -28.77 14.23 -3.35
C SER A 334 -27.49 13.70 -3.95
N VAL A 335 -27.45 12.40 -4.19
CA VAL A 335 -26.34 11.68 -4.85
C VAL A 335 -26.86 10.94 -6.07
N PRO A 336 -26.15 10.92 -7.21
CA PRO A 336 -26.61 10.24 -8.42
C PRO A 336 -26.43 8.73 -8.32
N LEU A 337 -27.30 8.00 -9.02
CA LEU A 337 -27.04 6.63 -9.47
C LEU A 337 -26.11 6.68 -10.68
N ILE A 338 -24.99 5.96 -10.63
CA ILE A 338 -23.97 5.89 -11.68
C ILE A 338 -23.63 4.43 -11.99
N LEU A 339 -22.86 4.19 -13.06
CA LEU A 339 -22.46 2.85 -13.48
C LEU A 339 -20.98 2.61 -13.23
N GLY A 340 -20.64 1.36 -12.85
CA GLY A 340 -19.25 0.94 -12.66
C GLY A 340 -19.09 -0.57 -12.73
N ASP A 341 -18.10 -1.03 -13.49
CA ASP A 341 -17.84 -2.45 -13.76
C ASP A 341 -17.31 -3.20 -12.52
N HIS A 342 -16.90 -2.48 -11.47
CA HIS A 342 -16.41 -3.05 -10.20
C HIS A 342 -17.55 -3.56 -9.29
N VAL A 343 -18.80 -3.26 -9.62
CA VAL A 343 -19.95 -3.75 -8.84
C VAL A 343 -20.20 -5.21 -9.16
N SER A 344 -20.06 -6.07 -8.15
CA SER A 344 -20.30 -7.50 -8.26
C SER A 344 -21.67 -7.91 -7.69
N ALA A 345 -22.12 -9.09 -8.06
CA ALA A 345 -23.31 -9.73 -7.51
C ALA A 345 -22.95 -10.95 -6.63
N GLU A 346 -21.76 -10.95 -6.03
CA GLU A 346 -21.30 -12.03 -5.13
C GLU A 346 -21.78 -11.81 -3.70
N ASP A 347 -21.71 -10.54 -3.23
CA ASP A 347 -22.09 -10.15 -1.87
C ASP A 347 -22.88 -8.84 -1.86
N GLY A 348 -23.54 -8.56 -0.72
CA GLY A 348 -24.21 -7.29 -0.45
C GLY A 348 -25.58 -7.17 -1.07
N THR A 349 -25.79 -6.15 -1.92
CA THR A 349 -27.08 -5.76 -2.51
C THR A 349 -27.02 -5.59 -4.04
N GLY A 350 -25.81 -5.60 -4.63
CA GLY A 350 -25.56 -5.24 -6.03
C GLY A 350 -25.50 -3.72 -6.25
N ALA A 351 -25.45 -2.94 -5.20
CA ALA A 351 -25.25 -1.49 -5.23
C ALA A 351 -24.18 -1.10 -4.21
N VAL A 352 -23.28 -0.21 -4.62
CA VAL A 352 -22.15 0.25 -3.78
C VAL A 352 -22.23 1.76 -3.61
N HIS A 353 -22.16 2.26 -2.37
CA HIS A 353 -21.97 3.70 -2.19
C HIS A 353 -20.56 4.10 -2.63
N THR A 354 -20.45 5.23 -3.30
CA THR A 354 -19.20 5.70 -3.89
C THR A 354 -18.63 6.84 -3.08
N ALA A 355 -17.51 6.56 -2.41
CA ALA A 355 -16.74 7.55 -1.65
C ALA A 355 -15.36 7.75 -2.30
N PRO A 356 -15.23 8.62 -3.32
CA PRO A 356 -14.02 8.74 -4.14
C PRO A 356 -12.76 9.09 -3.34
N GLY A 357 -12.91 9.69 -2.16
CA GLY A 357 -11.78 9.98 -1.26
C GLY A 357 -11.21 8.75 -0.55
N HIS A 358 -11.93 7.61 -0.55
CA HIS A 358 -11.68 6.45 0.31
C HIS A 358 -11.69 5.09 -0.40
N GLY A 359 -11.70 5.06 -1.73
CA GLY A 359 -11.63 3.85 -2.53
C GLY A 359 -10.99 4.09 -3.89
N ALA A 360 -10.19 3.14 -4.40
CA ALA A 360 -9.51 3.29 -5.69
C ALA A 360 -10.50 3.20 -6.86
N GLU A 361 -11.39 2.21 -6.82
CA GLU A 361 -12.47 2.05 -7.79
C GLU A 361 -13.46 3.22 -7.72
N ASP A 362 -13.84 3.64 -6.51
CA ASP A 362 -14.70 4.80 -6.28
C ASP A 362 -14.10 6.08 -6.85
N PHE A 363 -12.78 6.24 -6.70
CA PHE A 363 -12.07 7.38 -7.27
C PHE A 363 -12.08 7.36 -8.80
N ALA A 364 -11.81 6.20 -9.40
CA ALA A 364 -11.79 6.04 -10.85
C ALA A 364 -13.17 6.35 -11.47
N VAL A 365 -14.23 5.76 -10.93
CA VAL A 365 -15.59 6.02 -11.39
C VAL A 365 -16.02 7.46 -11.09
N GLY A 366 -15.63 8.00 -9.93
CA GLY A 366 -15.87 9.39 -9.57
C GLY A 366 -15.18 10.41 -10.49
N GLN A 367 -14.00 10.08 -11.03
CA GLN A 367 -13.34 10.86 -12.08
C GLN A 367 -14.12 10.80 -13.40
N GLN A 368 -14.52 9.60 -13.81
CA GLN A 368 -15.28 9.38 -15.04
C GLN A 368 -16.57 10.21 -15.06
N TYR A 369 -17.27 10.31 -13.94
CA TYR A 369 -18.50 11.09 -13.80
C TYR A 369 -18.30 12.55 -13.38
N GLY A 370 -17.04 13.03 -13.31
CA GLY A 370 -16.72 14.42 -12.95
C GLY A 370 -16.95 14.77 -11.47
N ILE A 371 -17.30 13.80 -10.63
CA ILE A 371 -17.57 13.99 -9.19
C ILE A 371 -16.31 14.49 -8.48
N VAL A 372 -15.17 13.89 -8.76
CA VAL A 372 -13.88 14.29 -8.14
C VAL A 372 -13.53 15.74 -8.46
N ALA A 373 -13.75 16.18 -9.71
CA ALA A 373 -13.46 17.56 -10.13
C ALA A 373 -14.46 18.58 -9.56
N ALA A 374 -15.70 18.16 -9.31
CA ALA A 374 -16.77 19.02 -8.82
C ALA A 374 -16.83 19.14 -7.29
N THR A 375 -16.10 18.28 -6.55
CA THR A 375 -16.17 18.19 -5.09
C THR A 375 -14.93 18.84 -4.46
N ALA A 376 -15.12 19.65 -3.42
CA ALA A 376 -14.03 20.24 -2.66
C ALA A 376 -13.15 19.14 -2.00
N ALA A 377 -11.85 19.36 -1.94
CA ALA A 377 -10.90 18.36 -1.47
C ALA A 377 -11.15 17.89 -0.02
N ASN A 378 -11.60 18.78 0.85
CA ASN A 378 -11.96 18.49 2.24
C ASN A 378 -13.31 17.78 2.39
N GLU A 379 -14.20 17.89 1.42
CA GLU A 379 -15.45 17.12 1.38
C GLU A 379 -15.21 15.74 0.78
N LEU A 380 -14.37 15.67 -0.27
CA LEU A 380 -13.97 14.41 -0.91
C LEU A 380 -13.22 13.51 0.08
N ASN A 381 -12.35 14.11 0.91
CA ASN A 381 -11.62 13.42 1.96
C ASN A 381 -11.74 14.19 3.29
N PRO A 382 -12.82 13.97 4.04
CA PRO A 382 -13.07 14.66 5.30
C PRO A 382 -12.23 14.15 6.47
N VAL A 383 -11.29 13.20 6.23
CA VAL A 383 -10.48 12.55 7.27
C VAL A 383 -9.05 13.08 7.27
N GLY A 384 -8.60 13.57 8.41
CA GLY A 384 -7.25 14.05 8.63
C GLY A 384 -6.19 12.93 8.65
N GLY A 385 -4.92 13.31 8.58
CA GLY A 385 -3.80 12.36 8.64
C GLY A 385 -3.69 11.56 9.95
N ASN A 386 -4.37 12.01 10.99
CA ASN A 386 -4.50 11.35 12.31
C ASN A 386 -5.76 10.48 12.44
N GLY A 387 -6.54 10.31 11.36
CA GLY A 387 -7.78 9.54 11.36
C GLY A 387 -8.98 10.23 11.98
N VAL A 388 -8.88 11.53 12.25
CA VAL A 388 -9.97 12.32 12.84
C VAL A 388 -10.67 13.11 11.72
N TYR A 389 -12.00 13.18 11.77
CA TYR A 389 -12.76 14.03 10.85
C TYR A 389 -12.37 15.49 11.00
N LEU A 390 -12.12 16.14 9.86
CA LEU A 390 -11.68 17.52 9.75
C LEU A 390 -12.75 18.50 10.24
N PRO A 391 -12.34 19.72 10.68
CA PRO A 391 -13.26 20.82 10.94
C PRO A 391 -14.15 21.08 9.72
N GLY A 392 -15.45 21.31 9.99
CA GLY A 392 -16.45 21.47 8.96
C GLY A 392 -17.05 20.18 8.41
N THR A 393 -16.69 18.99 8.96
CA THR A 393 -17.41 17.73 8.67
C THR A 393 -18.68 17.67 9.52
N PRO A 394 -19.86 17.85 8.94
CA PRO A 394 -21.08 17.92 9.75
C PRO A 394 -21.31 16.63 10.53
N LEU A 395 -21.81 16.73 11.76
CA LEU A 395 -22.15 15.64 12.69
C LEU A 395 -20.96 14.86 13.27
N PHE A 396 -19.81 14.83 12.60
CA PHE A 396 -18.69 13.93 12.96
C PHE A 396 -17.36 14.65 13.18
N GLU A 397 -17.30 15.98 13.06
CA GLU A 397 -16.10 16.79 13.31
C GLU A 397 -15.41 16.39 14.62
N GLY A 398 -14.09 16.18 14.58
CA GLY A 398 -13.27 15.84 15.74
C GLY A 398 -13.36 14.39 16.19
N GLN A 399 -14.21 13.55 15.59
CA GLN A 399 -14.31 12.14 15.94
C GLN A 399 -13.29 11.30 15.17
N PHE A 400 -12.69 10.32 15.85
CA PHE A 400 -11.81 9.31 15.21
C PHE A 400 -12.64 8.29 14.43
N ILE A 401 -12.31 8.03 13.17
CA ILE A 401 -13.16 7.27 12.23
C ILE A 401 -13.60 5.90 12.74
N TRP A 402 -12.72 5.16 13.43
CA TRP A 402 -13.09 3.84 13.95
C TRP A 402 -14.12 3.92 15.09
N LYS A 403 -14.13 5.02 15.85
CA LYS A 403 -15.12 5.28 16.90
C LYS A 403 -16.41 5.87 16.35
N ALA A 404 -16.33 6.58 15.23
CA ALA A 404 -17.50 7.17 14.60
C ALA A 404 -18.46 6.14 14.01
N ASN A 405 -18.02 4.90 13.74
CA ASN A 405 -18.88 3.86 13.20
C ASN A 405 -20.16 3.66 14.03
N ASP A 406 -20.03 3.58 15.36
CA ASP A 406 -21.20 3.37 16.24
C ASP A 406 -22.16 4.56 16.19
N ALA A 407 -21.65 5.79 16.20
CA ALA A 407 -22.46 7.01 16.09
C ALA A 407 -23.16 7.12 14.72
N ILE A 408 -22.50 6.69 13.64
CA ILE A 408 -23.09 6.65 12.29
C ILE A 408 -24.24 5.64 12.26
N VAL A 409 -24.04 4.45 12.80
CA VAL A 409 -25.07 3.40 12.83
C VAL A 409 -26.29 3.84 13.66
N GLU A 410 -26.05 4.45 14.80
CA GLU A 410 -27.14 5.03 15.63
C GLU A 410 -27.92 6.10 14.86
N LEU A 411 -27.22 6.99 14.17
CA LEU A 411 -27.85 8.03 13.33
C LEU A 411 -28.69 7.43 12.20
N LEU A 412 -28.18 6.39 11.51
CA LEU A 412 -28.90 5.68 10.45
C LEU A 412 -30.18 5.02 10.98
N ALA A 413 -30.10 4.42 12.17
CA ALA A 413 -31.26 3.83 12.84
C ALA A 413 -32.30 4.91 13.23
N GLN A 414 -31.87 6.03 13.80
CA GLN A 414 -32.76 7.17 14.15
C GLN A 414 -33.46 7.76 12.91
N ARG A 415 -32.78 7.74 11.74
CA ARG A 415 -33.35 8.19 10.46
C ARG A 415 -34.25 7.14 9.80
N GLY A 416 -34.27 5.91 10.32
CA GLY A 416 -35.04 4.79 9.77
C GLY A 416 -34.53 4.28 8.44
N VAL A 417 -33.23 4.49 8.10
CA VAL A 417 -32.60 4.07 6.86
C VAL A 417 -31.61 2.91 7.06
N LEU A 418 -31.35 2.49 8.28
CA LEU A 418 -30.60 1.27 8.59
C LEU A 418 -31.52 0.06 8.38
N LEU A 419 -31.19 -0.80 7.42
CA LEU A 419 -31.97 -2.02 7.10
C LEU A 419 -31.47 -3.23 7.89
N ALA A 420 -30.16 -3.38 8.00
CA ALA A 420 -29.53 -4.45 8.77
C ALA A 420 -28.14 -4.04 9.26
N GLN A 421 -27.67 -4.72 10.30
CA GLN A 421 -26.28 -4.64 10.76
C GLN A 421 -25.79 -6.00 11.22
N ALA A 422 -24.51 -6.28 10.99
CA ALA A 422 -23.87 -7.52 11.43
C ALA A 422 -22.38 -7.31 11.71
N ARG A 423 -21.77 -8.18 12.49
CA ARG A 423 -20.30 -8.24 12.62
C ARG A 423 -19.76 -9.29 11.66
N LEU A 424 -18.80 -8.90 10.84
CA LEU A 424 -18.18 -9.73 9.81
C LEU A 424 -16.68 -9.85 10.07
N ASN A 425 -16.18 -11.08 10.08
CA ASN A 425 -14.74 -11.33 10.06
C ASN A 425 -14.27 -11.43 8.61
N HIS A 426 -13.32 -10.61 8.25
CA HIS A 426 -12.76 -10.60 6.91
C HIS A 426 -11.29 -10.18 6.91
N SER A 427 -10.59 -10.49 5.84
CA SER A 427 -9.22 -10.05 5.61
C SER A 427 -9.20 -8.53 5.39
N TYR A 428 -8.38 -7.81 6.17
CA TYR A 428 -8.32 -6.35 6.14
C TYR A 428 -6.87 -5.87 6.08
N PRO A 429 -6.55 -4.81 5.31
CA PRO A 429 -5.21 -4.28 5.19
C PRO A 429 -4.72 -3.64 6.49
N HIS A 430 -3.54 -4.03 6.93
CA HIS A 430 -2.85 -3.53 8.11
C HIS A 430 -1.48 -2.98 7.76
N CYS A 431 -1.03 -2.00 8.51
CA CYS A 431 0.34 -1.50 8.41
C CYS A 431 1.34 -2.59 8.82
N TRP A 432 2.30 -2.91 7.96
CA TRP A 432 3.30 -3.94 8.21
C TRP A 432 4.12 -3.73 9.51
N ARG A 433 4.23 -2.48 9.97
CA ARG A 433 4.99 -2.11 11.18
C ARG A 433 4.14 -2.03 12.44
N HIS A 434 3.06 -1.25 12.39
CA HIS A 434 2.22 -1.04 13.58
C HIS A 434 1.22 -2.17 13.79
N LYS A 435 1.00 -3.01 12.76
CA LYS A 435 -0.02 -4.07 12.76
C LYS A 435 -1.44 -3.53 13.05
N THR A 436 -1.64 -2.25 12.75
CA THR A 436 -2.92 -1.57 12.90
C THR A 436 -3.61 -1.41 11.56
N PRO A 437 -4.96 -1.39 11.53
CA PRO A 437 -5.73 -1.22 10.30
C PRO A 437 -5.37 0.09 9.59
N VAL A 438 -5.26 0.04 8.27
CA VAL A 438 -5.07 1.21 7.42
C VAL A 438 -6.37 1.60 6.75
N ALA A 439 -6.44 2.82 6.22
CA ALA A 439 -7.56 3.31 5.44
C ALA A 439 -7.08 3.85 4.10
N PHE A 440 -7.94 3.84 3.08
CA PHE A 440 -7.69 4.65 1.89
C PHE A 440 -7.97 6.11 2.21
N ARG A 441 -7.03 6.98 1.81
CA ARG A 441 -7.13 8.42 1.99
C ARG A 441 -6.57 9.14 0.78
N THR A 442 -7.37 10.00 0.17
CA THR A 442 -6.95 10.82 -0.96
C THR A 442 -6.11 12.00 -0.47
N THR A 443 -4.87 12.06 -0.90
CA THR A 443 -3.93 13.13 -0.56
C THR A 443 -3.02 13.44 -1.75
N PRO A 444 -2.49 14.68 -1.87
CA PRO A 444 -1.46 14.97 -2.85
C PRO A 444 -0.22 14.12 -2.57
N GLN A 445 0.19 13.34 -3.56
CA GLN A 445 1.36 12.45 -3.47
C GLN A 445 2.17 12.52 -4.77
N TRP A 446 3.41 12.06 -4.70
CA TRP A 446 4.28 11.88 -5.86
C TRP A 446 4.35 10.41 -6.24
N PHE A 447 4.24 10.15 -7.53
CA PHE A 447 4.21 8.80 -8.09
C PHE A 447 5.24 8.66 -9.21
N ILE A 448 5.75 7.44 -9.38
CA ILE A 448 6.35 7.00 -10.64
C ILE A 448 5.24 6.31 -11.41
N GLY A 449 4.87 6.90 -12.57
CA GLY A 449 3.77 6.40 -13.40
C GLY A 449 4.19 5.16 -14.19
N MET A 450 3.46 4.08 -14.03
CA MET A 450 3.75 2.83 -14.73
C MET A 450 3.38 2.87 -16.21
N GLN A 451 2.40 3.69 -16.60
CA GLN A 451 2.02 3.90 -18.00
C GLN A 451 2.81 5.04 -18.65
N ALA A 452 3.36 5.95 -17.84
CA ALA A 452 4.10 7.09 -18.35
C ALA A 452 5.30 6.63 -19.20
N ALA A 453 5.47 7.24 -20.37
CA ALA A 453 6.53 6.95 -21.33
C ALA A 453 6.72 5.45 -21.66
N GLY A 454 5.65 4.64 -21.55
CA GLY A 454 5.69 3.22 -21.92
C GLY A 454 6.45 2.30 -20.95
N LEU A 455 6.70 2.72 -19.71
CA LEU A 455 7.52 2.00 -18.74
C LEU A 455 7.07 0.55 -18.53
N ARG A 456 5.76 0.32 -18.32
CA ARG A 456 5.20 -1.03 -18.12
C ARG A 456 5.47 -1.94 -19.33
N ALA A 457 5.21 -1.44 -20.54
CA ALA A 457 5.40 -2.22 -21.77
C ALA A 457 6.88 -2.58 -21.97
N ALA A 458 7.79 -1.62 -21.75
CA ALA A 458 9.23 -1.85 -21.84
C ALA A 458 9.70 -2.87 -20.80
N ALA A 459 9.25 -2.77 -19.54
CA ALA A 459 9.61 -3.71 -18.48
C ALA A 459 9.13 -5.14 -18.79
N LEU A 460 7.89 -5.31 -19.27
CA LEU A 460 7.35 -6.62 -19.65
C LEU A 460 8.10 -7.23 -20.85
N ALA A 461 8.51 -6.40 -21.83
CA ALA A 461 9.33 -6.87 -22.95
C ALA A 461 10.70 -7.36 -22.47
N THR A 462 11.39 -6.57 -21.62
CA THR A 462 12.70 -6.96 -21.07
C THR A 462 12.62 -8.24 -20.22
N ILE A 463 11.57 -8.40 -19.40
CA ILE A 463 11.35 -9.61 -18.60
C ILE A 463 11.31 -10.86 -19.48
N ARG A 464 10.65 -10.78 -20.63
CA ARG A 464 10.47 -11.89 -21.56
C ARG A 464 11.70 -12.12 -22.45
N ASP A 465 12.32 -11.04 -22.94
CA ASP A 465 13.25 -11.11 -24.07
C ASP A 465 14.73 -11.01 -23.65
N ASP A 466 15.04 -10.38 -22.49
CA ASP A 466 16.40 -10.01 -22.10
C ASP A 466 16.87 -10.66 -20.79
N VAL A 467 15.99 -11.40 -20.08
CA VAL A 467 16.31 -11.98 -18.76
C VAL A 467 16.29 -13.50 -18.80
N ASP A 468 17.39 -14.13 -18.39
CA ASP A 468 17.45 -15.56 -18.13
C ASP A 468 16.92 -15.89 -16.73
N TRP A 469 15.87 -16.70 -16.64
CA TRP A 469 15.19 -17.02 -15.39
C TRP A 469 15.62 -18.34 -14.77
N TYR A 470 16.12 -18.29 -13.53
CA TYR A 470 16.47 -19.45 -12.72
C TYR A 470 15.82 -19.36 -11.32
N PRO A 471 14.80 -20.13 -11.00
CA PRO A 471 14.06 -21.10 -11.86
C PRO A 471 13.15 -20.42 -12.90
N ALA A 472 12.81 -21.15 -13.96
CA ALA A 472 12.03 -20.63 -15.10
C ALA A 472 10.67 -20.00 -14.68
N TRP A 473 9.98 -20.53 -13.66
CA TRP A 473 8.71 -19.98 -13.15
C TRP A 473 8.83 -18.55 -12.62
N GLY A 474 10.03 -18.05 -12.37
CA GLY A 474 10.30 -16.67 -11.96
C GLY A 474 9.77 -15.65 -12.97
N GLU A 475 9.81 -15.97 -14.27
CA GLU A 475 9.30 -15.10 -15.34
C GLU A 475 7.83 -14.78 -15.18
N GLU A 476 6.97 -15.79 -15.11
CA GLU A 476 5.51 -15.60 -14.96
C GLU A 476 5.17 -14.78 -13.72
N ARG A 477 5.86 -15.06 -12.60
CA ARG A 477 5.63 -14.35 -11.34
C ARG A 477 5.95 -12.86 -11.46
N ILE A 478 7.11 -12.51 -12.02
CA ILE A 478 7.53 -11.10 -12.16
C ILE A 478 6.68 -10.39 -13.22
N ALA A 479 6.39 -11.05 -14.34
CA ALA A 479 5.52 -10.49 -15.37
C ALA A 479 4.11 -10.18 -14.83
N GLY A 480 3.50 -11.09 -14.07
CA GLY A 480 2.21 -10.86 -13.42
C GLY A 480 2.23 -9.69 -12.43
N MET A 481 3.29 -9.59 -11.61
CA MET A 481 3.46 -8.47 -10.68
C MET A 481 3.61 -7.12 -11.39
N VAL A 482 4.33 -7.06 -12.52
CA VAL A 482 4.53 -5.82 -13.29
C VAL A 482 3.27 -5.45 -14.08
N ALA A 483 2.57 -6.44 -14.65
CA ALA A 483 1.34 -6.23 -15.43
C ALA A 483 0.24 -5.58 -14.58
N GLY A 484 0.02 -6.07 -13.38
CA GLY A 484 -1.01 -5.55 -12.46
C GLY A 484 -0.57 -4.38 -11.57
N ARG A 485 0.70 -3.94 -11.63
CA ARG A 485 1.23 -2.96 -10.68
C ARG A 485 0.64 -1.57 -10.88
N PRO A 486 0.05 -0.93 -9.84
CA PRO A 486 -0.37 0.47 -9.90
C PRO A 486 0.83 1.42 -10.00
N ASP A 487 0.57 2.72 -10.23
CA ASP A 487 1.61 3.76 -10.11
C ASP A 487 2.27 3.68 -8.74
N TRP A 488 3.60 3.78 -8.71
CA TRP A 488 4.36 3.65 -7.48
C TRP A 488 4.35 4.97 -6.69
N CYS A 489 3.62 5.00 -5.57
CA CYS A 489 3.68 6.13 -4.63
C CYS A 489 5.06 6.16 -3.95
N ILE A 490 5.86 7.18 -4.28
CA ILE A 490 7.23 7.35 -3.74
C ILE A 490 7.29 8.30 -2.55
N SER A 491 6.29 9.15 -2.37
CA SER A 491 6.27 10.10 -1.26
C SER A 491 5.89 9.45 0.06
N ARG A 492 6.59 9.86 1.11
CA ARG A 492 6.34 9.50 2.51
C ARG A 492 6.43 10.76 3.35
N GLN A 493 5.65 10.83 4.41
CA GLN A 493 5.71 11.90 5.39
C GLN A 493 6.67 11.47 6.51
N ARG A 494 7.99 11.49 6.20
CA ARG A 494 9.08 11.06 7.09
C ARG A 494 10.06 12.19 7.36
N THR A 495 10.63 12.20 8.55
CA THR A 495 11.70 13.13 8.93
C THR A 495 13.08 12.57 8.57
N TRP A 496 13.25 11.24 8.69
CA TRP A 496 14.48 10.53 8.39
C TRP A 496 14.39 9.81 7.04
N GLY A 497 15.00 10.40 6.02
CA GLY A 497 15.01 9.90 4.65
C GLY A 497 15.52 10.95 3.66
N VAL A 498 15.67 10.56 2.40
CA VAL A 498 16.05 11.47 1.32
C VAL A 498 14.82 12.24 0.84
N PRO A 499 14.86 13.58 0.80
CA PRO A 499 13.72 14.38 0.39
C PRO A 499 13.43 14.24 -1.11
N ILE A 500 12.16 14.42 -1.50
CA ILE A 500 11.80 14.67 -2.90
C ILE A 500 12.06 16.14 -3.18
N ALA A 501 13.26 16.46 -3.66
CA ALA A 501 13.75 17.83 -3.82
C ALA A 501 13.18 18.50 -5.08
N LEU A 502 11.85 18.55 -5.20
CA LEU A 502 11.12 19.21 -6.27
C LEU A 502 10.70 20.62 -5.85
N PHE A 503 11.02 21.60 -6.68
CA PHE A 503 10.52 22.97 -6.55
C PHE A 503 9.19 23.06 -7.31
N VAL A 504 8.14 23.46 -6.63
CA VAL A 504 6.79 23.55 -7.18
C VAL A 504 6.25 24.97 -7.08
N ASP A 505 5.49 25.39 -8.07
CA ASP A 505 4.78 26.66 -8.02
C ASP A 505 3.72 26.63 -6.89
N LYS A 506 3.62 27.73 -6.13
CA LYS A 506 2.74 27.79 -4.96
C LYS A 506 1.25 27.74 -5.29
N VAL A 507 0.86 28.20 -6.48
CA VAL A 507 -0.54 28.29 -6.91
C VAL A 507 -0.93 27.06 -7.72
N SER A 508 -0.23 26.83 -8.84
CA SER A 508 -0.53 25.69 -9.73
C SER A 508 -0.07 24.36 -9.18
N GLN A 509 0.84 24.39 -8.21
CA GLN A 509 1.45 23.19 -7.62
C GLN A 509 2.18 22.30 -8.65
N GLN A 510 2.49 22.84 -9.82
CA GLN A 510 3.24 22.14 -10.86
C GLN A 510 4.75 22.26 -10.60
N PRO A 511 5.53 21.21 -10.97
CA PRO A 511 6.99 21.28 -10.88
C PRO A 511 7.55 22.43 -11.71
N HIS A 512 8.56 23.09 -11.19
CA HIS A 512 9.30 24.11 -11.94
C HIS A 512 9.91 23.50 -13.21
N PRO A 513 9.90 24.19 -14.37
CA PRO A 513 10.42 23.62 -15.63
C PRO A 513 11.88 23.14 -15.57
N ARG A 514 12.71 23.74 -14.70
CA ARG A 514 14.10 23.34 -14.46
C ARG A 514 14.28 22.38 -13.29
N SER A 515 13.24 21.65 -12.87
CA SER A 515 13.30 20.79 -11.67
C SER A 515 14.42 19.76 -11.72
N ALA A 516 14.68 19.15 -12.87
CA ALA A 516 15.77 18.17 -13.00
C ALA A 516 17.17 18.78 -12.76
N GLU A 517 17.37 20.03 -13.21
CA GLU A 517 18.61 20.78 -12.97
C GLU A 517 18.75 21.19 -11.50
N LEU A 518 17.68 21.75 -10.94
CA LEU A 518 17.64 22.16 -9.53
C LEU A 518 17.86 20.97 -8.58
N MET A 519 17.28 19.80 -8.88
CA MET A 519 17.54 18.58 -8.10
C MET A 519 19.00 18.15 -8.14
N ARG A 520 19.69 18.30 -9.28
CA ARG A 520 21.13 18.00 -9.38
C ARG A 520 21.98 18.99 -8.57
N GLU A 521 21.58 20.26 -8.53
CA GLU A 521 22.22 21.26 -7.67
C GLU A 521 22.04 20.91 -6.18
N VAL A 522 20.82 20.52 -5.77
CA VAL A 522 20.57 20.04 -4.41
C VAL A 522 21.40 18.79 -4.12
N ALA A 523 21.50 17.85 -5.06
CA ALA A 523 22.32 16.64 -4.89
C ALA A 523 23.80 16.99 -4.64
N THR A 524 24.35 18.00 -5.30
CA THR A 524 25.72 18.47 -5.05
C THR A 524 25.92 18.96 -3.63
N ARG A 525 24.94 19.68 -3.08
CA ARG A 525 24.98 20.15 -1.68
C ARG A 525 24.81 19.01 -0.69
N VAL A 526 23.91 18.07 -1.00
CA VAL A 526 23.70 16.86 -0.17
C VAL A 526 24.95 15.98 -0.14
N GLU A 527 25.69 15.87 -1.24
CA GLU A 527 26.96 15.12 -1.26
C GLU A 527 28.01 15.67 -0.28
N GLN A 528 27.94 16.97 0.01
CA GLN A 528 28.87 17.64 0.92
C GLN A 528 28.42 17.62 2.40
N ALA A 529 27.10 17.79 2.64
CA ALA A 529 26.57 18.04 3.98
C ALA A 529 25.39 17.12 4.39
N GLY A 530 25.05 16.10 3.56
CA GLY A 530 23.91 15.21 3.79
C GLY A 530 22.57 15.88 3.50
N VAL A 531 21.49 15.15 3.76
CA VAL A 531 20.11 15.63 3.48
C VAL A 531 19.72 16.92 4.21
N ASP A 532 20.42 17.26 5.30
CA ASP A 532 20.18 18.52 6.03
C ASP A 532 20.42 19.75 5.16
N ALA A 533 21.26 19.66 4.12
CA ALA A 533 21.47 20.72 3.15
C ALA A 533 20.18 21.15 2.41
N TRP A 534 19.20 20.27 2.26
CA TRP A 534 17.88 20.59 1.71
C TRP A 534 17.05 21.46 2.63
N TYR A 535 17.10 21.17 3.93
CA TYR A 535 16.30 21.89 4.94
C TYR A 535 16.94 23.22 5.36
N ALA A 536 18.18 23.47 4.93
CA ALA A 536 18.89 24.73 5.14
C ALA A 536 18.74 25.72 3.96
N LEU A 537 17.99 25.35 2.91
CA LEU A 537 17.63 26.24 1.80
C LEU A 537 16.51 27.19 2.23
#